data_6026823a83d81549314737f81131c030
#
_entry.id   6026823a83d81549314737f81131c030
#
_cell.length_a   1.000
_cell.length_b   1.000
_cell.length_c   1.000
_cell.angle_alpha   90.00
_cell.angle_beta   90.00
_cell.angle_gamma   90.00
#
_symmetry.space_group_name_H-M   'P 1'
#
loop_
_entity.id
_entity.type
_entity.pdbx_description
1 polymer ?
#
loop_
_entity_poly.entity_id
_entity_poly.type
_entity_poly.pdbx_seq_one_letter_code
_entity_poly.pdbx_strand_id
1 'polypeptide(L)'
;MRILLLGNSFTFYNDMPQMLAQLLSAEVTAHTRGGATLREHLNPETELGKKTLHALREESWDFVVLQEQSIAPVTRREKFLASVRELCPLIRQAGAQPVLYATWAYREGSEKLAKTGLTYEQMSRALAESYRAAAVENNALLAEVGTKFDQARARFELYRPEDDYHPTLAGSHLIAQTLAETIRTA
;
A
#
# COMPACT_ATOMS: atom_id res chain seq x y z
N MET A 1 14.86 -5.75 -12.79
CA MET A 1 13.46 -5.60 -12.36
C MET A 1 13.24 -4.16 -11.91
N ARG A 2 12.19 -3.51 -12.43
CA ARG A 2 11.80 -2.12 -12.11
C ARG A 2 10.44 -2.12 -11.43
N ILE A 3 10.34 -1.48 -10.28
CA ILE A 3 9.13 -1.45 -9.45
C ILE A 3 8.74 0.00 -9.18
N LEU A 4 7.48 0.35 -9.44
CA LEU A 4 6.90 1.64 -9.08
C LEU A 4 5.98 1.46 -7.87
N LEU A 5 6.18 2.27 -6.83
CA LEU A 5 5.32 2.31 -5.65
C LEU A 5 4.45 3.56 -5.71
N LEU A 6 3.14 3.38 -5.69
CA LEU A 6 2.14 4.46 -5.60
C LEU A 6 1.50 4.43 -4.21
N GLY A 7 1.72 5.48 -3.41
CA GLY A 7 1.23 5.46 -2.03
C GLY A 7 1.45 6.77 -1.26
N ASN A 8 1.60 6.62 0.03
CA ASN A 8 1.74 7.74 0.96
C ASN A 8 2.79 7.44 2.06
N SER A 9 2.63 8.01 3.25
CA SER A 9 3.56 7.81 4.36
C SER A 9 3.74 6.34 4.76
N PHE A 10 2.76 5.48 4.59
CA PHE A 10 2.90 4.04 4.85
C PHE A 10 3.89 3.36 3.89
N THR A 11 4.18 4.00 2.76
CA THR A 11 5.18 3.53 1.79
C THR A 11 6.55 4.13 2.04
N PHE A 12 6.68 5.43 2.37
CA PHE A 12 8.00 6.07 2.43
C PHE A 12 8.67 6.07 3.82
N TYR A 13 7.95 5.74 4.91
CA TYR A 13 8.55 5.73 6.24
C TYR A 13 9.75 4.78 6.32
N ASN A 14 10.80 5.23 7.03
CA ASN A 14 12.05 4.48 7.31
C ASN A 14 12.75 3.98 6.03
N ASP A 15 12.63 4.69 4.92
CA ASP A 15 13.20 4.30 3.62
C ASP A 15 12.77 2.89 3.16
N MET A 16 11.50 2.48 3.44
CA MET A 16 10.97 1.18 3.04
C MET A 16 11.18 0.87 1.55
N PRO A 17 11.05 1.82 0.60
CA PRO A 17 11.38 1.56 -0.82
C PRO A 17 12.81 1.08 -1.04
N GLN A 18 13.78 1.62 -0.30
CA GLN A 18 15.19 1.19 -0.38
C GLN A 18 15.38 -0.21 0.23
N MET A 19 14.66 -0.54 1.30
CA MET A 19 14.66 -1.91 1.85
C MET A 19 14.15 -2.92 0.83
N LEU A 20 13.04 -2.60 0.15
CA LEU A 20 12.49 -3.43 -0.91
C LEU A 20 13.47 -3.60 -2.08
N ALA A 21 14.13 -2.51 -2.50
CA ALA A 21 15.14 -2.52 -3.55
C ALA A 21 16.30 -3.48 -3.21
N GLN A 22 16.79 -3.44 -1.97
CA GLN A 22 17.85 -4.33 -1.50
C GLN A 22 17.40 -5.80 -1.46
N LEU A 23 16.21 -6.09 -0.91
CA LEU A 23 15.67 -7.44 -0.82
C LEU A 23 15.50 -8.10 -2.19
N LEU A 24 15.11 -7.33 -3.21
CA LEU A 24 14.82 -7.85 -4.54
C LEU A 24 15.97 -7.64 -5.54
N SER A 25 17.05 -6.94 -5.16
CA SER A 25 18.09 -6.47 -6.10
C SER A 25 17.45 -5.75 -7.30
N ALA A 26 16.50 -4.85 -7.03
CA ALA A 26 15.66 -4.18 -8.00
C ALA A 26 15.82 -2.66 -7.97
N GLU A 27 15.48 -1.99 -9.07
CA GLU A 27 15.27 -0.56 -9.13
C GLU A 27 13.86 -0.25 -8.61
N VAL A 28 13.75 0.51 -7.52
CA VAL A 28 12.47 0.87 -6.91
C VAL A 28 12.30 2.38 -6.94
N THR A 29 11.26 2.84 -7.62
CA THR A 29 10.83 4.25 -7.66
C THR A 29 9.56 4.42 -6.84
N ALA A 30 9.48 5.47 -6.04
CA ALA A 30 8.30 5.77 -5.24
C ALA A 30 7.68 7.12 -5.61
N HIS A 31 6.42 7.12 -5.99
CA HIS A 31 5.59 8.30 -6.13
C HIS A 31 4.69 8.37 -4.90
N THR A 32 5.05 9.22 -3.95
CA THR A 32 4.39 9.29 -2.66
C THR A 32 4.22 10.74 -2.18
N ARG A 33 3.17 10.97 -1.42
CA ARG A 33 2.91 12.20 -0.66
C ARG A 33 2.17 11.84 0.63
N GLY A 34 2.47 12.52 1.72
CA GLY A 34 1.79 12.29 3.00
C GLY A 34 0.26 12.36 2.85
N GLY A 35 -0.45 11.30 3.22
CA GLY A 35 -1.90 11.19 3.14
C GLY A 35 -2.50 11.06 1.74
N ALA A 36 -1.68 10.87 0.68
CA ALA A 36 -2.18 10.67 -0.68
C ALA A 36 -3.11 9.46 -0.76
N THR A 37 -4.12 9.58 -1.62
CA THR A 37 -5.02 8.49 -2.00
C THR A 37 -4.70 8.00 -3.42
N LEU A 38 -5.11 6.79 -3.77
CA LEU A 38 -4.96 6.29 -5.15
C LEU A 38 -5.68 7.19 -6.16
N ARG A 39 -6.77 7.83 -5.77
CA ARG A 39 -7.47 8.80 -6.63
C ARG A 39 -6.62 10.00 -7.00
N GLU A 40 -5.72 10.44 -6.12
CA GLU A 40 -4.80 11.54 -6.43
C GLU A 40 -3.77 11.16 -7.48
N HIS A 41 -3.30 9.92 -7.51
CA HIS A 41 -2.41 9.40 -8.55
C HIS A 41 -3.04 9.40 -9.96
N LEU A 42 -4.37 9.39 -10.03
CA LEU A 42 -5.15 9.49 -11.28
C LEU A 42 -5.48 10.94 -11.67
N ASN A 43 -5.21 11.91 -10.81
CA ASN A 43 -5.61 13.30 -11.07
C ASN A 43 -4.51 14.07 -11.82
N PRO A 44 -4.69 14.38 -13.12
CA PRO A 44 -3.69 15.09 -13.93
C PRO A 44 -3.48 16.55 -13.50
N GLU A 45 -4.31 17.09 -12.61
CA GLU A 45 -4.15 18.46 -12.10
C GLU A 45 -3.20 18.55 -10.91
N THR A 46 -2.88 17.42 -10.26
CA THR A 46 -1.91 17.38 -9.15
C THR A 46 -0.53 16.99 -9.64
N GLU A 47 0.51 17.49 -8.98
CA GLU A 47 1.89 17.12 -9.32
C GLU A 47 2.14 15.61 -9.16
N LEU A 48 1.55 15.00 -8.12
CA LEU A 48 1.65 13.56 -7.90
C LEU A 48 0.98 12.77 -9.04
N GLY A 49 -0.21 13.17 -9.46
CA GLY A 49 -0.94 12.53 -10.55
C GLY A 49 -0.25 12.72 -11.89
N LYS A 50 0.21 13.95 -12.21
CA LYS A 50 1.02 14.20 -13.43
C LYS A 50 2.22 13.25 -13.51
N LYS A 51 3.01 13.19 -12.42
CA LYS A 51 4.19 12.33 -12.34
C LYS A 51 3.82 10.86 -12.50
N THR A 52 2.77 10.40 -11.85
CA THR A 52 2.32 9.00 -11.92
C THR A 52 1.83 8.64 -13.33
N LEU A 53 0.95 9.46 -13.91
CA LEU A 53 0.40 9.21 -15.25
C LEU A 53 1.48 9.30 -16.33
N HIS A 54 2.48 10.17 -16.16
CA HIS A 54 3.64 10.22 -17.05
C HIS A 54 4.44 8.91 -16.98
N ALA A 55 4.81 8.47 -15.77
CA ALA A 55 5.58 7.24 -15.58
C ALA A 55 4.87 5.99 -16.12
N LEU A 56 3.53 5.89 -15.96
CA LEU A 56 2.75 4.78 -16.51
C LEU A 56 2.61 4.81 -18.04
N ARG A 57 2.78 5.98 -18.70
CA ARG A 57 2.71 6.10 -20.15
C ARG A 57 4.05 5.96 -20.86
N GLU A 58 5.09 6.52 -20.25
CA GLU A 58 6.39 6.73 -20.92
C GLU A 58 7.47 5.77 -20.44
N GLU A 59 7.25 5.06 -19.32
CA GLU A 59 8.24 4.16 -18.74
C GLU A 59 7.72 2.72 -18.68
N SER A 60 8.66 1.77 -18.65
CA SER A 60 8.34 0.34 -18.48
C SER A 60 8.61 -0.10 -17.06
N TRP A 61 7.69 -0.87 -16.51
CA TRP A 61 7.74 -1.41 -15.16
C TRP A 61 7.45 -2.90 -15.17
N ASP A 62 8.07 -3.67 -14.27
CA ASP A 62 7.72 -5.06 -14.04
C ASP A 62 6.54 -5.18 -13.07
N PHE A 63 6.54 -4.34 -12.02
CA PHE A 63 5.49 -4.30 -11.01
C PHE A 63 5.12 -2.86 -10.65
N VAL A 64 3.84 -2.62 -10.38
CA VAL A 64 3.35 -1.38 -9.79
C VAL A 64 2.55 -1.71 -8.53
N VAL A 65 3.04 -1.21 -7.39
CA VAL A 65 2.44 -1.45 -6.07
C VAL A 65 1.49 -0.31 -5.73
N LEU A 66 0.27 -0.63 -5.35
CA LEU A 66 -0.81 0.29 -5.01
C LEU A 66 -1.10 0.26 -3.51
N GLN A 67 -0.87 1.38 -2.81
CA GLN A 67 -1.17 1.55 -1.40
C GLN A 67 -2.13 2.73 -1.21
N GLU A 68 -3.33 2.46 -0.69
CA GLU A 68 -4.36 3.47 -0.43
C GLU A 68 -4.16 4.14 0.94
N GLN A 69 -4.76 5.32 1.15
CA GLN A 69 -4.76 6.01 2.43
C GLN A 69 -5.35 5.12 3.54
N SER A 70 -4.68 5.08 4.69
CA SER A 70 -4.79 4.10 5.78
C SER A 70 -6.19 3.53 6.06
N ILE A 71 -7.24 4.36 6.23
CA ILE A 71 -8.61 3.91 6.54
C ILE A 71 -9.58 4.05 5.35
N ALA A 72 -9.14 4.64 4.24
CA ALA A 72 -10.01 4.86 3.08
C ALA A 72 -10.61 3.56 2.50
N PRO A 73 -9.91 2.40 2.48
CA PRO A 73 -10.51 1.15 2.04
C PRO A 73 -11.72 0.71 2.89
N VAL A 74 -11.86 1.24 4.11
CA VAL A 74 -13.01 0.99 5.00
C VAL A 74 -14.06 2.09 4.85
N THR A 75 -13.67 3.35 5.03
CA THR A 75 -14.61 4.48 5.12
C THR A 75 -15.05 5.02 3.76
N ARG A 76 -14.28 4.75 2.70
CA ARG A 76 -14.53 5.18 1.32
C ARG A 76 -14.30 4.04 0.33
N ARG A 77 -14.76 2.85 0.70
CA ARG A 77 -14.52 1.60 -0.01
C ARG A 77 -14.78 1.69 -1.51
N GLU A 78 -15.93 2.25 -1.90
CA GLU A 78 -16.29 2.37 -3.33
C GLU A 78 -15.32 3.26 -4.12
N LYS A 79 -14.82 4.34 -3.50
CA LYS A 79 -13.81 5.21 -4.13
C LYS A 79 -12.47 4.50 -4.28
N PHE A 80 -12.09 3.71 -3.28
CA PHE A 80 -10.89 2.86 -3.34
C PHE A 80 -11.00 1.85 -4.48
N LEU A 81 -12.08 1.06 -4.53
CA LEU A 81 -12.31 0.06 -5.59
C LEU A 81 -12.32 0.70 -6.98
N ALA A 82 -12.98 1.84 -7.13
CA ALA A 82 -12.99 2.58 -8.40
C ALA A 82 -11.58 3.02 -8.82
N SER A 83 -10.77 3.52 -7.88
CA SER A 83 -9.40 3.94 -8.18
C SER A 83 -8.51 2.76 -8.62
N VAL A 84 -8.64 1.60 -7.96
CA VAL A 84 -7.91 0.37 -8.37
C VAL A 84 -8.36 -0.07 -9.77
N ARG A 85 -9.67 -0.04 -10.05
CA ARG A 85 -10.24 -0.41 -11.35
C ARG A 85 -9.74 0.50 -12.49
N GLU A 86 -9.51 1.79 -12.21
CA GLU A 86 -8.95 2.73 -13.18
C GLU A 86 -7.43 2.56 -13.34
N LEU A 87 -6.66 2.29 -12.26
CA LEU A 87 -5.20 2.16 -12.30
C LEU A 87 -4.73 0.85 -12.95
N CYS A 88 -5.38 -0.28 -12.65
CA CYS A 88 -4.91 -1.59 -13.12
C CYS A 88 -4.79 -1.72 -14.65
N PRO A 89 -5.72 -1.21 -15.48
CA PRO A 89 -5.53 -1.19 -16.93
C PRO A 89 -4.33 -0.34 -17.37
N LEU A 90 -4.11 0.83 -16.77
CA LEU A 90 -2.97 1.70 -17.10
C LEU A 90 -1.65 1.01 -16.75
N ILE A 91 -1.60 0.31 -15.61
CA ILE A 91 -0.45 -0.47 -15.18
C ILE A 91 -0.12 -1.58 -16.20
N ARG A 92 -1.14 -2.30 -16.67
CA ARG A 92 -0.95 -3.36 -17.67
C ARG A 92 -0.54 -2.81 -19.04
N GLN A 93 -1.02 -1.64 -19.41
CA GLN A 93 -0.57 -0.95 -20.63
C GLN A 93 0.90 -0.56 -20.56
N ALA A 94 1.42 -0.26 -19.35
CA ALA A 94 2.84 -0.04 -19.10
C ALA A 94 3.67 -1.35 -19.04
N GLY A 95 3.06 -2.51 -19.31
CA GLY A 95 3.71 -3.84 -19.28
C GLY A 95 3.85 -4.43 -17.88
N ALA A 96 3.29 -3.80 -16.85
CA ALA A 96 3.51 -4.17 -15.46
C ALA A 96 2.38 -5.03 -14.87
N GLN A 97 2.74 -5.82 -13.83
CA GLN A 97 1.79 -6.53 -12.97
C GLN A 97 1.37 -5.62 -11.80
N PRO A 98 0.06 -5.37 -11.59
CA PRO A 98 -0.40 -4.65 -10.41
C PRO A 98 -0.31 -5.49 -9.14
N VAL A 99 0.16 -4.87 -8.05
CA VAL A 99 0.28 -5.46 -6.71
C VAL A 99 -0.48 -4.58 -5.72
N LEU A 100 -1.44 -5.11 -5.01
CA LEU A 100 -2.12 -4.40 -3.93
C LEU A 100 -1.38 -4.61 -2.62
N TYR A 101 -1.01 -3.52 -1.99
CA TYR A 101 -0.38 -3.47 -0.68
C TYR A 101 -1.48 -3.27 0.38
N ALA A 102 -2.02 -4.37 0.93
CA ALA A 102 -3.04 -4.34 1.97
C ALA A 102 -2.46 -3.80 3.29
N THR A 103 -2.95 -2.65 3.71
CA THR A 103 -2.49 -1.97 4.92
C THR A 103 -3.09 -2.60 6.19
N TRP A 104 -2.66 -2.12 7.36
CA TRP A 104 -3.00 -2.63 8.69
C TRP A 104 -3.95 -1.71 9.44
N ALA A 105 -4.61 -2.25 10.48
CA ALA A 105 -5.42 -1.49 11.40
C ALA A 105 -4.56 -0.59 12.31
N TYR A 106 -5.12 0.50 12.81
CA TYR A 106 -4.46 1.33 13.82
C TYR A 106 -4.22 0.53 15.10
N ARG A 107 -3.20 0.92 15.87
CA ARG A 107 -2.82 0.23 17.11
C ARG A 107 -4.02 0.04 18.03
N GLU A 108 -4.16 -1.17 18.56
CA GLU A 108 -5.19 -1.50 19.54
C GLU A 108 -5.04 -0.63 20.81
N GLY A 109 -6.16 -0.12 21.31
CA GLY A 109 -6.21 0.79 22.46
C GLY A 109 -5.80 2.24 22.15
N SER A 110 -5.41 2.57 20.91
CA SER A 110 -5.04 3.95 20.54
C SER A 110 -6.26 4.87 20.43
N GLU A 111 -6.04 6.15 20.74
CA GLU A 111 -7.05 7.19 20.54
C GLU A 111 -7.48 7.31 19.06
N LYS A 112 -6.53 7.05 18.14
CA LYS A 112 -6.79 7.09 16.71
C LYS A 112 -7.75 5.98 16.27
N LEU A 113 -7.59 4.77 16.79
CA LEU A 113 -8.53 3.67 16.55
C LEU A 113 -9.90 3.99 17.16
N ALA A 114 -9.94 4.45 18.40
CA ALA A 114 -11.18 4.81 19.10
C ALA A 114 -12.02 5.84 18.31
N LYS A 115 -11.39 6.83 17.69
CA LYS A 115 -12.05 7.83 16.83
C LYS A 115 -12.73 7.25 15.58
N THR A 116 -12.38 6.03 15.18
CA THR A 116 -13.03 5.37 14.05
C THR A 116 -14.37 4.71 14.40
N GLY A 117 -14.62 4.48 15.69
CA GLY A 117 -15.76 3.72 16.18
C GLY A 117 -15.64 2.20 15.94
N LEU A 118 -14.48 1.71 15.48
CA LEU A 118 -14.22 0.30 15.21
C LEU A 118 -13.33 -0.32 16.27
N THR A 119 -13.47 -1.63 16.51
CA THR A 119 -12.43 -2.40 17.20
C THR A 119 -11.26 -2.66 16.25
N TYR A 120 -10.13 -3.11 16.80
CA TYR A 120 -8.95 -3.51 16.00
C TYR A 120 -9.33 -4.60 15.00
N GLU A 121 -10.02 -5.64 15.44
CA GLU A 121 -10.45 -6.79 14.63
C GLU A 121 -11.42 -6.36 13.52
N GLN A 122 -12.35 -5.45 13.83
CA GLN A 122 -13.27 -4.91 12.83
C GLN A 122 -12.55 -4.15 11.74
N MET A 123 -11.61 -3.26 12.11
CA MET A 123 -10.82 -2.49 11.14
C MET A 123 -9.90 -3.40 10.32
N SER A 124 -9.19 -4.34 10.97
CA SER A 124 -8.29 -5.30 10.31
C SER A 124 -9.04 -6.15 9.28
N ARG A 125 -10.19 -6.70 9.68
CA ARG A 125 -11.05 -7.50 8.79
C ARG A 125 -11.57 -6.68 7.61
N ALA A 126 -12.10 -5.50 7.85
CA ALA A 126 -12.65 -4.64 6.79
C ALA A 126 -11.60 -4.19 5.78
N LEU A 127 -10.37 -3.90 6.24
CA LEU A 127 -9.23 -3.63 5.35
C LEU A 127 -8.90 -4.85 4.49
N ALA A 128 -8.72 -6.03 5.10
CA ALA A 128 -8.38 -7.26 4.39
C ALA A 128 -9.44 -7.62 3.34
N GLU A 129 -10.72 -7.52 3.69
CA GLU A 129 -11.85 -7.79 2.77
C GLU A 129 -11.86 -6.82 1.58
N SER A 130 -11.63 -5.52 1.83
CA SER A 130 -11.62 -4.50 0.77
C SER A 130 -10.47 -4.70 -0.21
N TYR A 131 -9.26 -4.96 0.29
CA TYR A 131 -8.10 -5.21 -0.57
C TYR A 131 -8.22 -6.53 -1.33
N ARG A 132 -8.74 -7.58 -0.69
CA ARG A 132 -8.97 -8.87 -1.35
C ARG A 132 -10.01 -8.74 -2.46
N ALA A 133 -11.11 -8.03 -2.23
CA ALA A 133 -12.10 -7.75 -3.26
C ALA A 133 -11.49 -7.01 -4.45
N ALA A 134 -10.69 -5.95 -4.18
CA ALA A 134 -9.99 -5.20 -5.22
C ALA A 134 -9.01 -6.08 -6.01
N ALA A 135 -8.26 -6.95 -5.34
CA ALA A 135 -7.30 -7.87 -5.98
C ALA A 135 -7.99 -8.86 -6.90
N VAL A 136 -9.04 -9.52 -6.41
CA VAL A 136 -9.81 -10.50 -7.19
C VAL A 136 -10.48 -9.83 -8.41
N GLU A 137 -11.17 -8.70 -8.20
CA GLU A 137 -11.85 -7.98 -9.27
C GLU A 137 -10.91 -7.56 -10.40
N ASN A 138 -9.67 -7.21 -10.05
CA ASN A 138 -8.71 -6.66 -11.01
C ASN A 138 -7.59 -7.65 -11.39
N ASN A 139 -7.67 -8.92 -11.01
CA ASN A 139 -6.60 -9.91 -11.23
C ASN A 139 -5.21 -9.37 -10.85
N ALA A 140 -5.13 -8.73 -9.67
CA ALA A 140 -3.92 -8.16 -9.12
C ALA A 140 -3.32 -9.07 -8.04
N LEU A 141 -2.00 -9.02 -7.86
CA LEU A 141 -1.35 -9.67 -6.72
C LEU A 141 -1.76 -8.97 -5.43
N LEU A 142 -1.76 -9.69 -4.32
CA LEU A 142 -2.12 -9.17 -3.01
C LEU A 142 -0.99 -9.42 -2.00
N ALA A 143 -0.33 -8.37 -1.56
CA ALA A 143 0.59 -8.39 -0.43
C ALA A 143 -0.20 -8.15 0.87
N GLU A 144 -0.43 -9.19 1.64
CA GLU A 144 -1.26 -9.15 2.85
C GLU A 144 -0.50 -8.61 4.08
N VAL A 145 0.06 -7.39 3.95
CA VAL A 145 0.87 -6.76 5.01
C VAL A 145 0.07 -6.60 6.30
N GLY A 146 -1.21 -6.21 6.23
CA GLY A 146 -2.05 -6.08 7.41
C GLY A 146 -2.20 -7.40 8.19
N THR A 147 -2.33 -8.53 7.50
CA THR A 147 -2.35 -9.86 8.12
C THR A 147 -1.02 -10.18 8.82
N LYS A 148 0.12 -9.82 8.19
CA LYS A 148 1.44 -10.00 8.80
C LYS A 148 1.64 -9.11 10.04
N PHE A 149 1.14 -7.86 9.99
CA PHE A 149 1.12 -6.97 11.18
C PHE A 149 0.32 -7.60 12.33
N ASP A 150 -0.87 -8.11 12.06
CA ASP A 150 -1.70 -8.76 13.07
C ASP A 150 -1.00 -9.96 13.72
N GLN A 151 -0.36 -10.81 12.95
CA GLN A 151 0.39 -11.97 13.44
C GLN A 151 1.63 -11.60 14.24
N ALA A 152 2.29 -10.49 13.92
CA ALA A 152 3.59 -10.11 14.51
C ALA A 152 3.46 -9.10 15.67
N ARG A 153 2.36 -8.35 15.79
CA ARG A 153 2.17 -7.25 16.75
C ARG A 153 2.31 -7.63 18.23
N ALA A 154 2.08 -8.90 18.57
CA ALA A 154 2.27 -9.38 19.94
C ALA A 154 3.74 -9.62 20.31
N ARG A 155 4.64 -9.68 19.33
CA ARG A 155 6.07 -9.98 19.49
C ARG A 155 6.97 -8.81 19.16
N PHE A 156 6.52 -7.86 18.35
CA PHE A 156 7.31 -6.75 17.85
C PHE A 156 6.56 -5.43 18.02
N GLU A 157 7.28 -4.37 18.35
CA GLU A 157 6.74 -3.01 18.31
C GLU A 157 6.70 -2.55 16.85
N LEU A 158 5.52 -2.62 16.23
CA LEU A 158 5.34 -2.30 14.81
C LEU A 158 4.81 -0.90 14.56
N TYR A 159 4.24 -0.25 15.57
CA TYR A 159 3.63 1.06 15.50
C TYR A 159 4.51 2.10 16.18
N ARG A 160 4.67 3.26 15.54
CA ARG A 160 5.37 4.38 16.18
C ARG A 160 4.57 4.86 17.40
N PRO A 161 5.24 5.01 18.56
CA PRO A 161 4.56 5.46 19.78
C PRO A 161 4.03 6.89 19.70
N GLU A 162 4.54 7.71 18.76
CA GLU A 162 4.15 9.11 18.58
C GLU A 162 2.77 9.27 17.93
N ASP A 163 2.28 8.26 17.22
CA ASP A 163 1.03 8.39 16.45
C ASP A 163 0.18 7.12 16.37
N ASP A 164 0.70 5.98 16.81
CA ASP A 164 -0.01 4.68 16.89
C ASP A 164 -0.54 4.11 15.56
N TYR A 165 0.01 4.56 14.40
CA TYR A 165 -0.42 4.03 13.10
C TYR A 165 0.67 4.00 12.03
N HIS A 166 1.68 4.86 12.08
CA HIS A 166 2.83 4.74 11.19
C HIS A 166 3.75 3.59 11.64
N PRO A 167 4.48 2.97 10.70
CA PRO A 167 5.34 1.85 11.03
C PRO A 167 6.61 2.31 11.74
N THR A 168 7.08 1.53 12.70
CA THR A 168 8.47 1.58 13.19
C THR A 168 9.42 1.05 12.12
N LEU A 169 10.73 1.06 12.40
CA LEU A 169 11.72 0.41 11.53
C LEU A 169 11.39 -1.09 11.36
N ALA A 170 11.01 -1.80 12.44
CA ALA A 170 10.59 -3.20 12.37
C ALA A 170 9.33 -3.38 11.52
N GLY A 171 8.35 -2.47 11.63
CA GLY A 171 7.16 -2.45 10.78
C GLY A 171 7.51 -2.27 9.31
N SER A 172 8.42 -1.34 8.98
CA SER A 172 8.85 -1.11 7.60
C SER A 172 9.63 -2.29 7.01
N HIS A 173 10.45 -2.99 7.81
CA HIS A 173 11.06 -4.25 7.38
C HIS A 173 10.02 -5.32 7.07
N LEU A 174 9.00 -5.49 7.92
CA LEU A 174 7.92 -6.44 7.69
C LEU A 174 7.14 -6.13 6.41
N ILE A 175 6.89 -4.84 6.12
CA ILE A 175 6.29 -4.38 4.88
C ILE A 175 7.14 -4.79 3.68
N ALA A 176 8.42 -4.41 3.68
CA ALA A 176 9.33 -4.70 2.58
C ALA A 176 9.47 -6.21 2.31
N GLN A 177 9.58 -7.03 3.38
CA GLN A 177 9.63 -8.48 3.28
C GLN A 177 8.35 -9.06 2.65
N THR A 178 7.18 -8.63 3.11
CA THR A 178 5.90 -9.11 2.60
C THR A 178 5.71 -8.76 1.11
N LEU A 179 6.07 -7.54 0.71
CA LEU A 179 6.06 -7.12 -0.69
C LEU A 179 7.04 -7.95 -1.52
N ALA A 180 8.27 -8.16 -1.00
CA ALA A 180 9.28 -8.96 -1.69
C ALA A 180 8.85 -10.42 -1.86
N GLU A 181 8.26 -11.03 -0.85
CA GLU A 181 7.70 -12.39 -0.92
C GLU A 181 6.62 -12.48 -2.00
N THR A 182 5.67 -11.54 -2.00
CA THR A 182 4.58 -11.50 -2.98
C THR A 182 5.11 -11.37 -4.41
N ILE A 183 6.09 -10.49 -4.65
CA ILE A 183 6.67 -10.25 -5.97
C ILE A 183 7.50 -11.45 -6.47
N ARG A 184 8.20 -12.16 -5.58
CA ARG A 184 9.00 -13.35 -5.96
C ARG A 184 8.17 -14.55 -6.35
N THR A 185 6.92 -14.62 -5.91
CA THR A 185 6.00 -15.74 -6.18
C THR A 185 5.05 -15.47 -7.35
N ALA A 186 5.25 -14.39 -8.08
CA ALA A 186 4.43 -13.93 -9.20
C ALA A 186 4.72 -14.65 -10.52
#